data_da8961f80200534879ea77cc03100bd0
#
_entry.id   da8961f80200534879ea77cc03100bd0
#
_cell.length_a   1.000
_cell.length_b   1.000
_cell.length_c   1.000
_cell.angle_alpha   90.00
_cell.angle_beta   90.00
_cell.angle_gamma   90.00
#
_symmetry.space_group_name_H-M   'P 1'
#
loop_
_entity.id
_entity.type
_entity.pdbx_description
1 polymer ?
#
loop_
_entity_poly.entity_id
_entity_poly.type
_entity_poly.pdbx_seq_one_letter_code
_entity_poly.pdbx_strand_id
1 'polypeptide(L)'
;YLNRSLTENITLDALSAKFFISKHYLCRVFKSATGFSVMEYIIYSRVLRARQLLKEGISVQQAGEMSGFSDNSHFIRTFGHLTGLTPGRYAKEYQSSDQILLKESLR
;
A
#
# COMPACT_ATOMS: atom_id res chain seq x y z
N TYR A 1 5.00 8.40 11.84
CA TYR A 1 4.75 9.41 10.81
C TYR A 1 4.37 8.79 9.47
N LEU A 2 5.17 7.84 8.99
CA LEU A 2 4.91 7.20 7.71
C LEU A 2 3.54 6.52 7.67
N ASN A 3 3.15 5.87 8.75
CA ASN A 3 1.85 5.18 8.81
C ASN A 3 0.67 6.15 8.74
N ARG A 4 0.79 7.33 9.33
CA ARG A 4 -0.27 8.34 9.28
C ARG A 4 -0.41 8.97 7.90
N SER A 5 0.69 9.05 7.16
CA SER A 5 0.77 9.79 5.91
C SER A 5 0.72 8.90 4.68
N LEU A 6 0.34 7.61 4.80
CA LEU A 6 0.32 6.69 3.67
C LEU A 6 -0.65 7.10 2.56
N THR A 7 -1.71 7.85 2.90
CA THR A 7 -2.68 8.34 1.92
C THR A 7 -2.30 9.68 1.31
N GLU A 8 -1.22 10.31 1.80
CA GLU A 8 -0.72 11.57 1.27
C GLU A 8 0.41 11.31 0.28
N ASN A 9 0.73 12.30 -0.54
CA ASN A 9 1.88 12.22 -1.44
C ASN A 9 3.16 12.45 -0.64
N ILE A 10 3.75 11.37 -0.14
CA ILE A 10 4.99 11.43 0.61
C ILE A 10 6.16 11.41 -0.36
N THR A 11 7.08 12.37 -0.21
CA THR A 11 8.30 12.45 -1.00
C THR A 11 9.51 12.41 -0.07
N LEU A 12 10.67 12.05 -0.64
CA LEU A 12 11.93 12.11 0.11
C LEU A 12 12.27 13.54 0.48
N ASP A 13 11.90 14.51 -0.36
CA ASP A 13 12.11 15.93 -0.05
C ASP A 13 11.32 16.36 1.18
N ALA A 14 10.05 15.96 1.24
CA ALA A 14 9.18 16.30 2.36
C ALA A 14 9.70 15.68 3.67
N LEU A 15 10.12 14.42 3.63
CA LEU A 15 10.67 13.75 4.80
C LEU A 15 11.97 14.38 5.25
N SER A 16 12.85 14.72 4.31
CA SER A 16 14.12 15.38 4.62
C SER A 16 13.89 16.73 5.28
N ALA A 17 12.95 17.52 4.76
CA ALA A 17 12.62 18.82 5.32
C ALA A 17 12.04 18.69 6.72
N LYS A 18 11.17 17.72 6.94
CA LYS A 18 10.53 17.50 8.24
C LYS A 18 11.55 17.16 9.34
N PHE A 19 12.52 16.33 9.01
CA PHE A 19 13.51 15.88 9.99
C PHE A 19 14.82 16.64 9.93
N PHE A 20 14.91 17.65 9.08
CA PHE A 20 16.09 18.53 8.94
C PHE A 20 17.37 17.75 8.62
N ILE A 21 17.24 16.70 7.78
CA ILE A 21 18.37 15.89 7.32
C ILE A 21 18.36 15.79 5.80
N SER A 22 19.52 15.46 5.22
CA SER A 22 19.60 15.29 3.77
C SER A 22 18.87 14.03 3.33
N LYS A 23 18.32 14.06 2.09
CA LYS A 23 17.69 12.87 1.50
C LYS A 23 18.64 11.70 1.46
N HIS A 24 19.89 11.95 1.12
CA HIS A 24 20.90 10.91 0.99
C HIS A 24 21.16 10.22 2.34
N TYR A 25 21.29 11.00 3.41
CA TYR A 25 21.47 10.49 4.74
C TYR A 25 20.26 9.69 5.21
N LEU A 26 19.06 10.24 4.99
CA LEU A 26 17.81 9.58 5.34
C LEU A 26 17.68 8.20 4.68
N CYS A 27 17.94 8.13 3.39
CA CYS A 27 17.84 6.87 2.63
C CYS A 27 18.84 5.84 3.13
N ARG A 28 20.07 6.28 3.42
CA ARG A 28 21.13 5.38 3.89
C ARG A 28 20.83 4.81 5.27
N VAL A 29 20.42 5.66 6.20
CA VAL A 29 20.11 5.23 7.56
C VAL A 29 18.90 4.31 7.58
N PHE A 30 17.85 4.68 6.84
CA PHE A 30 16.63 3.88 6.77
C PHE A 30 16.91 2.50 6.18
N LYS A 31 17.66 2.43 5.10
CA LYS A 31 17.99 1.16 4.45
C LYS A 31 18.86 0.28 5.34
N SER A 32 19.83 0.89 6.05
CA SER A 32 20.67 0.16 7.02
C SER A 32 19.84 -0.43 8.15
N ALA A 33 18.86 0.32 8.64
CA ALA A 33 18.07 -0.10 9.79
C ALA A 33 17.00 -1.12 9.43
N THR A 34 16.39 -1.01 8.25
CA THR A 34 15.22 -1.82 7.88
C THR A 34 15.47 -2.82 6.76
N GLY A 35 16.54 -2.64 5.99
CA GLY A 35 16.80 -3.44 4.79
C GLY A 35 16.04 -2.96 3.56
N PHE A 36 15.16 -1.97 3.69
CA PHE A 36 14.36 -1.42 2.59
C PHE A 36 14.69 0.05 2.38
N SER A 37 14.60 0.52 1.14
CA SER A 37 14.65 1.95 0.90
C SER A 37 13.37 2.59 1.43
N VAL A 38 13.40 3.91 1.67
CA VAL A 38 12.22 4.64 2.14
C VAL A 38 11.07 4.49 1.13
N MET A 39 11.37 4.61 -0.17
CA MET A 39 10.33 4.48 -1.21
C MET A 39 9.77 3.07 -1.29
N GLU A 40 10.60 2.04 -1.18
CA GLU A 40 10.13 0.66 -1.15
C GLU A 40 9.19 0.43 0.03
N TYR A 41 9.53 0.94 1.20
CA TYR A 41 8.70 0.83 2.39
C TYR A 41 7.35 1.52 2.19
N ILE A 42 7.36 2.74 1.66
CA ILE A 42 6.13 3.50 1.41
C ILE A 42 5.23 2.75 0.44
N ILE A 43 5.78 2.28 -0.69
CA ILE A 43 5.01 1.56 -1.70
C ILE A 43 4.45 0.25 -1.12
N TYR A 44 5.26 -0.49 -0.40
CA TYR A 44 4.83 -1.74 0.22
C TYR A 44 3.68 -1.49 1.20
N SER A 45 3.81 -0.45 2.04
CA SER A 45 2.76 -0.11 3.01
C SER A 45 1.47 0.32 2.33
N ARG A 46 1.56 1.05 1.20
CA ARG A 46 0.39 1.42 0.41
C ARG A 46 -0.32 0.20 -0.16
N VAL A 47 0.43 -0.79 -0.64
CA VAL A 47 -0.15 -2.03 -1.16
C VAL A 47 -0.84 -2.80 -0.04
N LEU A 48 -0.26 -2.87 1.14
CA LEU A 48 -0.90 -3.51 2.29
C LEU A 48 -2.22 -2.83 2.64
N ARG A 49 -2.24 -1.49 2.62
CA ARG A 49 -3.47 -0.73 2.87
C ARG A 49 -4.53 -1.03 1.81
N ALA A 50 -4.12 -1.05 0.54
CA ALA A 50 -5.03 -1.36 -0.56
C ALA A 50 -5.62 -2.77 -0.43
N ARG A 51 -4.82 -3.75 -0.05
CA ARG A 51 -5.30 -5.12 0.20
C ARG A 51 -6.43 -5.12 1.23
N GLN A 52 -6.26 -4.41 2.32
CA GLN A 52 -7.27 -4.32 3.36
C GLN A 52 -8.56 -3.68 2.85
N LEU A 53 -8.43 -2.59 2.11
CA LEU A 53 -9.59 -1.89 1.53
C LEU A 53 -10.34 -2.78 0.54
N LEU A 54 -9.62 -3.54 -0.29
CA LEU A 54 -10.24 -4.46 -1.23
C LEU A 54 -11.00 -5.57 -0.51
N LYS A 55 -10.48 -6.07 0.60
CA LYS A 55 -11.18 -7.07 1.43
C LYS A 55 -12.47 -6.50 2.01
N GLU A 56 -12.48 -5.22 2.32
CA GLU A 56 -13.66 -4.54 2.87
C GLU A 56 -14.72 -4.22 1.82
N GLY A 57 -14.44 -4.50 0.55
CA GLY A 57 -15.40 -4.26 -0.53
C GLY A 57 -15.23 -2.94 -1.23
N ILE A 58 -14.17 -2.19 -0.93
CA ILE A 58 -13.88 -0.93 -1.62
C ILE A 58 -13.47 -1.24 -3.07
N SER A 59 -13.92 -0.41 -4.01
CA SER A 59 -13.60 -0.60 -5.42
C SER A 59 -12.09 -0.51 -5.67
N VAL A 60 -11.63 -1.12 -6.78
CA VAL A 60 -10.20 -1.09 -7.14
C VAL A 60 -9.67 0.33 -7.25
N GLN A 61 -10.41 1.21 -7.95
CA GLN A 61 -9.99 2.59 -8.13
C GLN A 61 -9.91 3.33 -6.80
N GLN A 62 -10.93 3.21 -5.96
CA GLN A 62 -10.96 3.87 -4.67
C GLN A 62 -9.89 3.31 -3.73
N ALA A 63 -9.67 2.00 -3.75
CA ALA A 63 -8.63 1.38 -2.93
C ALA A 63 -7.25 1.94 -3.26
N GLY A 64 -6.95 2.12 -4.54
CA GLY A 64 -5.69 2.72 -4.97
C GLY A 64 -5.55 4.16 -4.51
N GLU A 65 -6.59 4.96 -4.71
CA GLU A 65 -6.60 6.37 -4.32
C GLU A 65 -6.46 6.53 -2.80
N MET A 66 -7.26 5.81 -2.04
CA MET A 66 -7.24 5.87 -0.58
C MET A 66 -5.94 5.36 0.02
N SER A 67 -5.20 4.54 -0.72
CA SER A 67 -3.90 4.03 -0.28
C SER A 67 -2.75 4.96 -0.65
N GLY A 68 -3.01 6.02 -1.38
CA GLY A 68 -2.00 7.02 -1.72
C GLY A 68 -1.42 6.92 -3.12
N PHE A 69 -1.99 6.09 -3.99
CA PHE A 69 -1.57 6.03 -5.39
C PHE A 69 -2.30 7.11 -6.19
N SER A 70 -1.52 7.96 -6.86
CA SER A 70 -2.08 9.03 -7.70
C SER A 70 -2.42 8.57 -9.11
N ASP A 71 -1.87 7.43 -9.54
CA ASP A 71 -2.03 6.88 -10.89
C ASP A 71 -2.56 5.45 -10.76
N ASN A 72 -3.75 5.20 -11.32
CA ASN A 72 -4.39 3.89 -11.26
C ASN A 72 -3.59 2.81 -11.99
N SER A 73 -2.99 3.15 -13.13
CA SER A 73 -2.15 2.20 -13.87
C SER A 73 -0.92 1.78 -13.07
N HIS A 74 -0.29 2.74 -12.39
CA HIS A 74 0.84 2.46 -11.50
C HIS A 74 0.41 1.58 -10.34
N PHE A 75 -0.75 1.86 -9.75
CA PHE A 75 -1.31 1.05 -8.68
C PHE A 75 -1.50 -0.41 -9.11
N ILE A 76 -2.15 -0.63 -10.25
CA ILE A 76 -2.43 -1.98 -10.74
C ILE A 76 -1.14 -2.75 -10.98
N ARG A 77 -0.16 -2.14 -11.64
CA ARG A 77 1.13 -2.79 -11.91
C ARG A 77 1.88 -3.12 -10.62
N THR A 78 1.96 -2.16 -9.72
CA THR A 78 2.68 -2.33 -8.46
C THR A 78 2.03 -3.39 -7.58
N PHE A 79 0.71 -3.36 -7.48
CA PHE A 79 -0.04 -4.35 -6.72
C PHE A 79 0.18 -5.76 -7.28
N GLY A 80 0.09 -5.91 -8.60
CA GLY A 80 0.32 -7.19 -9.26
C GLY A 80 1.73 -7.71 -9.07
N HIS A 81 2.71 -6.82 -9.13
CA HIS A 81 4.10 -7.19 -8.94
C HIS A 81 4.39 -7.69 -7.52
N LEU A 82 3.81 -7.02 -6.51
CA LEU A 82 4.07 -7.36 -5.10
C LEU A 82 3.21 -8.51 -4.58
N THR A 83 2.00 -8.67 -5.09
CA THR A 83 1.08 -9.69 -4.58
C THR A 83 0.92 -10.90 -5.48
N GLY A 84 1.30 -10.79 -6.75
CA GLY A 84 1.10 -11.84 -7.74
C GLY A 84 -0.28 -11.83 -8.37
N LEU A 85 -1.19 -10.96 -7.95
CA LEU A 85 -2.55 -10.87 -8.47
C LEU A 85 -2.90 -9.42 -8.80
N THR A 86 -3.71 -9.22 -9.82
CA THR A 86 -4.27 -7.87 -10.06
C THR A 86 -5.19 -7.49 -8.90
N PRO A 87 -5.38 -6.19 -8.64
CA PRO A 87 -6.28 -5.77 -7.57
C PRO A 87 -7.71 -6.30 -7.76
N GLY A 88 -8.21 -6.33 -8.99
CA GLY A 88 -9.54 -6.84 -9.28
C GLY A 88 -9.67 -8.32 -8.97
N ARG A 89 -8.68 -9.10 -9.36
CA ARG A 89 -8.67 -10.53 -9.09
C ARG A 89 -8.52 -10.83 -7.61
N TYR A 90 -7.66 -10.07 -6.93
CA TYR A 90 -7.49 -10.18 -5.49
C TYR A 90 -8.81 -9.93 -4.77
N ALA A 91 -9.52 -8.86 -5.14
CA ALA A 91 -10.81 -8.53 -4.54
C ALA A 91 -11.82 -9.66 -4.73
N LYS A 92 -11.88 -10.18 -5.94
CA LYS A 92 -12.83 -11.26 -6.28
C LYS A 92 -12.55 -12.51 -5.46
N GLU A 93 -11.32 -12.93 -5.35
CA GLU A 93 -10.95 -14.16 -4.62
C GLU A 93 -11.18 -14.04 -3.13
N TYR A 94 -10.73 -12.93 -2.53
CA TYR A 94 -10.79 -12.78 -1.08
C TYR A 94 -12.16 -12.38 -0.56
N GLN A 95 -12.94 -11.62 -1.30
CA GLN A 95 -14.32 -11.31 -0.93
C GLN A 95 -15.19 -12.56 -0.99
N SER A 96 -15.02 -13.37 -2.04
CA SER A 96 -15.77 -14.62 -2.16
C SER A 96 -15.45 -15.60 -1.03
N SER A 97 -14.18 -15.69 -0.64
CA SER A 97 -13.76 -16.55 0.46
C SER A 97 -14.38 -16.10 1.78
N ASP A 98 -14.38 -14.80 2.05
CA ASP A 98 -14.97 -14.25 3.27
C ASP A 98 -16.47 -14.49 3.30
N GLN A 99 -17.17 -14.38 2.19
CA GLN A 99 -18.60 -14.65 2.10
C GLN A 99 -18.91 -16.13 2.39
N ILE A 100 -18.11 -17.04 1.87
CA ILE A 100 -18.26 -18.47 2.10
C ILE A 100 -18.08 -18.78 3.59
N LEU A 101 -17.03 -18.23 4.21
CA LEU A 101 -16.77 -18.43 5.64
C LEU A 101 -17.90 -17.88 6.49
N LEU A 102 -18.43 -16.73 6.13
CA LEU A 102 -19.54 -16.13 6.87
C LEU A 102 -20.79 -16.99 6.79
N LYS A 103 -21.11 -17.52 5.61
CA LYS A 103 -22.25 -18.42 5.43
C LYS A 103 -22.12 -19.69 6.28
N GLU A 104 -20.93 -20.27 6.33
CA GLU A 104 -20.68 -21.44 7.16
C GLU A 104 -20.83 -21.14 8.65
N SER A 105 -20.40 -19.96 9.08
CA SER A 105 -20.50 -19.52 10.46
C SER A 105 -21.96 -19.31 10.91
N LEU A 106 -22.85 -18.99 9.97
CA LEU A 106 -24.25 -18.72 10.26
C LEU A 106 -25.14 -20.00 10.25
N ARG A 107 -24.58 -21.09 9.86
CA ARG A 107 -25.26 -22.39 9.93
C ARG A 107 -25.11 -22.98 11.33
#